data_9829360875747d55eb04636f32dcf829
#
_entry.id   9829360875747d55eb04636f32dcf829
#
_cell.length_a   1.000
_cell.length_b   1.000
_cell.length_c   1.000
_cell.angle_alpha   90.00
_cell.angle_beta   90.00
_cell.angle_gamma   90.00
#
_symmetry.space_group_name_H-M   'P 1'
#
loop_
_entity.id
_entity.type
_entity.pdbx_description
1 polymer ?
#
loop_
_entity_poly.entity_id
_entity_poly.type
_entity_poly.pdbx_seq_one_letter_code
_entity_poly.pdbx_strand_id
1 'polypeptide(L)'
;MKFGTRSALTPAGWESMVALLDPLRLYDLSPGSFVSRELMAYAAGLALFRQRLEQCRDDLFLATCSLERLARWEELLDLPVARTDEASRREMAAVKLSIGEGDFTPEGIRRSLLAAGLEAELEEDFS
;
A
#
# COMPACT_ATOMS: atom_id res chain seq x y z
N MET A 1 14.69 25.57 -24.72
CA MET A 1 14.53 26.17 -23.41
C MET A 1 15.03 25.18 -22.36
N LYS A 2 16.14 25.48 -21.70
CA LYS A 2 16.62 24.63 -20.60
C LYS A 2 15.81 24.98 -19.36
N PHE A 3 14.89 24.12 -18.96
CA PHE A 3 14.25 24.21 -17.66
C PHE A 3 15.32 23.96 -16.59
N GLY A 4 15.54 24.95 -15.74
CA GLY A 4 16.53 24.89 -14.68
C GLY A 4 16.28 23.70 -13.73
N THR A 5 17.35 23.23 -13.13
CA THR A 5 17.40 22.18 -12.11
C THR A 5 16.17 22.19 -11.23
N ARG A 6 15.50 21.02 -11.14
CA ARG A 6 14.39 20.77 -10.20
C ARG A 6 14.73 21.34 -8.84
N SER A 7 14.02 22.37 -8.45
CA SER A 7 13.97 22.75 -7.05
C SER A 7 13.29 21.62 -6.29
N ALA A 8 13.81 21.24 -5.13
CA ALA A 8 13.23 20.18 -4.27
C ALA A 8 11.77 20.45 -3.86
N LEU A 9 11.23 21.61 -4.19
CA LEU A 9 9.87 22.08 -3.89
C LEU A 9 8.90 21.96 -5.10
N THR A 10 9.36 21.46 -6.26
CA THR A 10 8.49 21.35 -7.44
C THR A 10 7.62 20.10 -7.32
N PRO A 11 6.27 20.23 -7.27
CA PRO A 11 5.38 19.07 -7.17
C PRO A 11 5.49 18.15 -8.38
N ALA A 12 5.39 16.85 -8.15
CA ALA A 12 5.31 15.87 -9.22
C ALA A 12 4.11 16.18 -10.13
N GLY A 13 4.31 16.17 -11.45
CA GLY A 13 3.27 16.50 -12.43
C GLY A 13 3.31 17.94 -12.94
N TRP A 14 4.03 18.86 -12.31
CA TRP A 14 4.18 20.22 -12.80
C TRP A 14 4.82 20.28 -14.21
N GLU A 15 5.88 19.50 -14.43
CA GLU A 15 6.53 19.39 -15.75
C GLU A 15 5.56 18.90 -16.84
N SER A 16 4.68 17.95 -16.50
CA SER A 16 3.67 17.45 -17.42
C SER A 16 2.64 18.52 -17.79
N MET A 17 2.20 19.33 -16.83
CA MET A 17 1.29 20.44 -17.07
C MET A 17 1.93 21.52 -17.94
N VAL A 18 3.18 21.87 -17.67
CA VAL A 18 3.95 22.81 -18.48
C VAL A 18 4.10 22.29 -19.92
N ALA A 19 4.44 21.02 -20.10
CA ALA A 19 4.59 20.39 -21.39
C ALA A 19 3.29 20.40 -22.22
N LEU A 20 2.13 20.34 -21.56
CA LEU A 20 0.82 20.45 -22.23
C LEU A 20 0.49 21.88 -22.68
N LEU A 21 0.90 22.88 -21.91
CA LEU A 21 0.52 24.28 -22.16
C LEU A 21 1.57 25.06 -22.98
N ASP A 22 2.86 24.71 -22.90
CA ASP A 22 3.94 25.41 -23.59
C ASP A 22 3.77 25.47 -25.11
N PRO A 23 3.32 24.41 -25.80
CA PRO A 23 3.09 24.45 -27.25
C PRO A 23 2.05 25.47 -27.70
N LEU A 24 1.10 25.84 -26.83
CA LEU A 24 0.04 26.80 -27.12
C LEU A 24 0.56 28.23 -27.20
N ARG A 25 1.70 28.55 -26.59
CA ARG A 25 2.32 29.89 -26.54
C ARG A 25 1.38 31.00 -26.05
N LEU A 26 0.36 30.64 -25.25
CA LEU A 26 -0.65 31.55 -24.76
C LEU A 26 -0.39 32.02 -23.32
N TYR A 27 0.46 31.30 -22.59
CA TYR A 27 0.68 31.50 -21.17
C TYR A 27 2.13 31.83 -20.87
N ASP A 28 2.34 32.71 -19.90
CA ASP A 28 3.67 32.93 -19.31
C ASP A 28 3.95 31.83 -18.28
N LEU A 29 4.77 30.86 -18.67
CA LEU A 29 5.19 29.73 -17.86
C LEU A 29 6.53 29.96 -17.14
N SER A 30 7.04 31.20 -17.15
CA SER A 30 8.28 31.53 -16.45
C SER A 30 8.14 31.29 -14.94
N PRO A 31 9.25 30.90 -14.27
CA PRO A 31 9.24 30.69 -12.83
C PRO A 31 8.74 31.93 -12.08
N GLY A 32 7.75 31.76 -11.20
CA GLY A 32 7.17 32.85 -10.42
C GLY A 32 6.07 33.64 -11.11
N SER A 33 5.75 33.35 -12.37
CA SER A 33 4.58 33.92 -13.04
C SER A 33 3.28 33.50 -12.35
N PHE A 34 2.20 34.23 -12.57
CA PHE A 34 0.91 33.94 -11.97
C PHE A 34 0.42 32.53 -12.38
N VAL A 35 0.50 32.22 -13.67
CA VAL A 35 0.10 30.91 -14.22
C VAL A 35 0.99 29.80 -13.67
N SER A 36 2.29 30.02 -13.59
CA SER A 36 3.22 29.03 -13.02
C SER A 36 2.88 28.69 -11.57
N ARG A 37 2.54 29.69 -10.76
CA ARG A 37 2.11 29.47 -9.36
C ARG A 37 0.79 28.73 -9.24
N GLU A 38 -0.17 29.03 -10.11
CA GLU A 38 -1.45 28.34 -10.17
C GLU A 38 -1.26 26.86 -10.56
N LEU A 39 -0.47 26.60 -11.59
CA LEU A 39 -0.14 25.23 -12.01
C LEU A 39 0.58 24.44 -10.92
N MET A 40 1.48 25.09 -10.16
CA MET A 40 2.14 24.44 -9.02
C MET A 40 1.14 24.06 -7.93
N ALA A 41 0.15 24.89 -7.66
CA ALA A 41 -0.91 24.59 -6.69
C ALA A 41 -1.75 23.37 -7.15
N TYR A 42 -2.12 23.32 -8.42
CA TYR A 42 -2.83 22.16 -8.99
C TYR A 42 -1.99 20.89 -8.96
N ALA A 43 -0.71 20.98 -9.32
CA ALA A 43 0.21 19.85 -9.27
C ALA A 43 0.39 19.32 -7.85
N ALA A 44 0.45 20.18 -6.85
CA ALA A 44 0.52 19.79 -5.44
C ALA A 44 -0.74 19.04 -4.99
N GLY A 45 -1.92 19.53 -5.37
CA GLY A 45 -3.20 18.86 -5.10
C GLY A 45 -3.30 17.48 -5.76
N LEU A 46 -2.91 17.38 -7.01
CA LEU A 46 -2.91 16.10 -7.75
C LEU A 46 -1.87 15.11 -7.19
N ALA A 47 -0.70 15.59 -6.75
CA ALA A 47 0.30 14.75 -6.11
C ALA A 47 -0.22 14.17 -4.79
N LEU A 48 -0.91 14.96 -3.98
CA LEU A 48 -1.54 14.49 -2.75
C LEU A 48 -2.63 13.46 -3.04
N PHE A 49 -3.48 13.71 -4.03
CA PHE A 49 -4.52 12.79 -4.45
C PHE A 49 -3.93 11.45 -4.93
N ARG A 50 -2.87 11.50 -5.75
CA ARG A 50 -2.14 10.31 -6.21
C ARG A 50 -1.58 9.50 -5.03
N GLN A 51 -0.95 10.18 -4.08
CA GLN A 51 -0.43 9.52 -2.88
C GLN A 51 -1.53 8.79 -2.10
N ARG A 52 -2.71 9.40 -1.97
CA ARG A 52 -3.86 8.76 -1.30
C ARG A 52 -4.38 7.54 -2.07
N LEU A 53 -4.42 7.62 -3.41
CA LEU A 53 -4.80 6.48 -4.24
C LEU A 53 -3.80 5.32 -4.12
N GLU A 54 -2.50 5.61 -4.11
CA GLU A 54 -1.45 4.60 -3.92
C GLU A 54 -1.58 3.94 -2.54
N GLN A 55 -1.84 4.70 -1.50
CA GLN A 55 -2.10 4.16 -0.16
C GLN A 55 -3.36 3.28 -0.13
N CYS A 56 -4.45 3.72 -0.76
CA CYS A 56 -5.66 2.90 -0.88
C CYS A 56 -5.40 1.59 -1.63
N ARG A 57 -4.63 1.65 -2.72
CA ARG A 57 -4.23 0.46 -3.47
C ARG A 57 -3.44 -0.51 -2.60
N ASP A 58 -2.45 -0.01 -1.87
CA ASP A 58 -1.59 -0.82 -1.01
C ASP A 58 -2.39 -1.45 0.15
N ASP A 59 -3.38 -0.74 0.66
CA ASP A 59 -4.28 -1.23 1.71
C ASP A 59 -5.24 -2.35 1.25
N LEU A 60 -5.39 -2.57 -0.06
CA LEU A 60 -6.18 -3.69 -0.59
C LEU A 60 -5.50 -5.05 -0.41
N PHE A 61 -4.19 -5.06 -0.27
CA PHE A 61 -3.41 -6.29 -0.20
C PHE A 61 -2.83 -6.49 1.21
N LEU A 62 -2.99 -7.69 1.72
CA LEU A 62 -2.50 -8.05 3.05
C LEU A 62 -0.98 -7.87 3.19
N ALA A 63 -0.23 -8.09 2.10
CA ALA A 63 1.23 -7.97 2.09
C ALA A 63 1.73 -6.52 2.22
N THR A 64 0.96 -5.54 1.73
CA THR A 64 1.38 -4.14 1.60
C THR A 64 0.55 -3.15 2.44
N CYS A 65 -0.55 -3.62 3.03
CA CYS A 65 -1.45 -2.75 3.79
C CYS A 65 -0.77 -2.12 5.01
N SER A 66 -1.29 -0.97 5.43
CA SER A 66 -0.89 -0.30 6.66
C SER A 66 -1.17 -1.16 7.91
N LEU A 67 -0.48 -0.88 9.00
CA LEU A 67 -0.72 -1.58 10.28
C LEU A 67 -2.17 -1.40 10.78
N GLU A 68 -2.76 -0.25 10.54
CA GLU A 68 -4.16 0.00 10.87
C GLU A 68 -5.10 -0.91 10.08
N ARG A 69 -4.83 -1.10 8.79
CA ARG A 69 -5.61 -2.01 7.95
C ARG A 69 -5.37 -3.47 8.31
N LEU A 70 -4.12 -3.82 8.67
CA LEU A 70 -3.80 -5.17 9.15
C LEU A 70 -4.59 -5.51 10.42
N ALA A 71 -4.71 -4.59 11.36
CA ALA A 71 -5.55 -4.78 12.55
C ALA A 71 -7.02 -5.04 12.21
N ARG A 72 -7.55 -4.40 11.16
CA ARG A 72 -8.90 -4.67 10.65
C ARG A 72 -9.02 -6.07 10.02
N TRP A 73 -7.99 -6.52 9.31
CA TRP A 73 -7.96 -7.90 8.82
C TRP A 73 -7.94 -8.92 9.94
N GLU A 74 -7.14 -8.69 10.99
CA GLU A 74 -7.10 -9.55 12.17
C GLU A 74 -8.47 -9.63 12.87
N GLU A 75 -9.16 -8.52 13.01
CA GLU A 75 -10.52 -8.46 13.56
C GLU A 75 -11.52 -9.25 12.70
N LEU A 76 -11.47 -9.09 11.37
CA LEU A 76 -12.35 -9.80 10.43
C LEU A 76 -12.11 -11.31 10.41
N LEU A 77 -10.86 -11.73 10.60
CA LEU A 77 -10.46 -13.14 10.58
C LEU A 77 -10.53 -13.80 11.96
N ASP A 78 -10.96 -13.05 12.99
CA ASP A 78 -11.00 -13.52 14.38
C ASP A 78 -9.66 -14.09 14.84
N LEU A 79 -8.58 -13.38 14.50
CA LEU A 79 -7.23 -13.76 14.91
C LEU A 79 -6.95 -13.29 16.33
N PRO A 80 -6.20 -14.09 17.12
CA PRO A 80 -5.80 -13.67 18.44
C PRO A 80 -4.94 -12.40 18.35
N VAL A 81 -5.12 -11.46 19.28
CA VAL A 81 -4.27 -10.29 19.42
C VAL A 81 -2.90 -10.76 19.90
N ALA A 82 -2.09 -11.19 18.96
CA ALA A 82 -0.74 -11.65 19.22
C ALA A 82 0.19 -10.44 19.34
N ARG A 83 1.03 -10.42 20.38
CA ARG A 83 2.14 -9.46 20.51
C ARG A 83 3.34 -9.90 19.65
N THR A 84 3.07 -10.25 18.39
CA THR A 84 4.07 -10.67 17.43
C THR A 84 4.47 -9.49 16.54
N ASP A 85 5.62 -9.61 15.90
CA ASP A 85 6.09 -8.66 14.93
C ASP A 85 5.16 -8.59 13.72
N GLU A 86 5.26 -7.51 12.93
CA GLU A 86 4.43 -7.25 11.78
C GLU A 86 4.45 -8.38 10.75
N ALA A 87 5.63 -8.97 10.49
CA ALA A 87 5.79 -10.05 9.52
C ALA A 87 4.99 -11.29 9.92
N SER A 88 5.07 -11.71 11.18
CA SER A 88 4.31 -12.84 11.72
C SER A 88 2.81 -12.58 11.70
N ARG A 89 2.37 -11.36 12.00
CA ARG A 89 0.95 -10.97 11.93
C ARG A 89 0.41 -11.08 10.51
N ARG A 90 1.16 -10.63 9.51
CA ARG A 90 0.80 -10.76 8.10
C ARG A 90 0.73 -12.22 7.66
N GLU A 91 1.70 -13.02 8.07
CA GLU A 91 1.75 -14.44 7.79
C GLU A 91 0.54 -15.17 8.40
N MET A 92 0.22 -14.95 9.65
CA MET A 92 -0.96 -15.53 10.31
C MET A 92 -2.25 -15.20 9.58
N ALA A 93 -2.43 -13.94 9.19
CA ALA A 93 -3.61 -13.52 8.44
C ALA A 93 -3.66 -14.17 7.03
N ALA A 94 -2.52 -14.27 6.34
CA ALA A 94 -2.44 -14.93 5.03
C ALA A 94 -2.75 -16.43 5.13
N VAL A 95 -2.21 -17.10 6.14
CA VAL A 95 -2.49 -18.52 6.39
C VAL A 95 -3.98 -18.72 6.70
N LYS A 96 -4.56 -17.89 7.56
CA LYS A 96 -5.99 -17.97 7.89
C LYS A 96 -6.88 -17.82 6.65
N LEU A 97 -6.55 -16.89 5.75
CA LEU A 97 -7.26 -16.70 4.49
C LEU A 97 -7.13 -17.90 3.53
N SER A 98 -6.05 -18.66 3.63
CA SER A 98 -5.79 -19.82 2.79
C SER A 98 -6.47 -21.10 3.26
N ILE A 99 -7.01 -21.13 4.48
CA ILE A 99 -7.68 -22.31 5.03
C ILE A 99 -9.05 -22.44 4.38
N GLY A 100 -9.25 -23.57 3.69
CA GLY A 100 -10.54 -23.96 3.10
C GLY A 100 -11.39 -24.81 4.04
N GLU A 101 -12.69 -24.90 3.75
CA GLU A 101 -13.57 -25.86 4.40
C GLU A 101 -13.13 -27.29 4.04
N GLY A 102 -12.96 -28.14 5.04
CA GLY A 102 -12.62 -29.55 4.84
C GLY A 102 -11.13 -29.85 4.66
N ASP A 103 -10.26 -28.90 4.95
CA ASP A 103 -8.81 -29.12 4.91
C ASP A 103 -8.33 -29.86 6.18
N PHE A 104 -8.65 -31.17 6.24
CA PHE A 104 -8.30 -32.07 7.35
C PHE A 104 -6.98 -32.84 7.11
N THR A 105 -6.19 -32.41 6.14
CA THR A 105 -4.86 -32.98 5.93
C THR A 105 -3.89 -32.56 7.04
N PRO A 106 -2.83 -33.32 7.32
CA PRO A 106 -1.80 -32.90 8.28
C PRO A 106 -1.28 -31.50 8.01
N GLU A 107 -1.11 -31.16 6.73
CA GLU A 107 -0.70 -29.82 6.30
C GLU A 107 -1.78 -28.76 6.58
N GLY A 108 -3.05 -29.09 6.40
CA GLY A 108 -4.17 -28.20 6.72
C GLY A 108 -4.28 -27.94 8.22
N ILE A 109 -4.09 -28.98 9.06
CA ILE A 109 -4.07 -28.84 10.52
C ILE A 109 -2.90 -27.97 10.96
N ARG A 110 -1.71 -28.17 10.39
CA ARG A 110 -0.53 -27.36 10.67
C ARG A 110 -0.75 -25.88 10.32
N ARG A 111 -1.38 -25.60 9.16
CA ARG A 111 -1.77 -24.23 8.77
C ARG A 111 -2.76 -23.62 9.76
N SER A 112 -3.73 -24.39 10.21
CA SER A 112 -4.72 -23.92 11.19
C SER A 112 -4.08 -23.58 12.53
N LEU A 113 -3.12 -24.37 12.99
CA LEU A 113 -2.35 -24.10 14.20
C LEU A 113 -1.48 -22.85 14.06
N LEU A 114 -0.82 -22.69 12.91
CA LEU A 114 -0.03 -21.50 12.61
C LEU A 114 -0.90 -20.23 12.57
N ALA A 115 -2.10 -20.30 12.00
CA ALA A 115 -3.06 -19.21 12.00
C ALA A 115 -3.53 -18.84 13.41
N ALA A 116 -3.54 -19.81 14.33
CA ALA A 116 -3.81 -19.58 15.74
C ALA A 116 -2.57 -19.07 16.54
N GLY A 117 -1.44 -18.87 15.86
CA GLY A 117 -0.20 -18.41 16.48
C GLY A 117 0.58 -19.52 17.21
N LEU A 118 0.31 -20.77 16.87
CA LEU A 118 0.96 -21.94 17.44
C LEU A 118 1.88 -22.58 16.40
N GLU A 119 3.17 -22.65 16.71
CA GLU A 119 4.10 -23.51 15.97
C GLU A 119 4.04 -24.92 16.57
N ALA A 120 3.64 -25.90 15.74
CA ALA A 120 3.54 -27.29 16.16
C ALA A 120 4.06 -28.22 15.08
N GLU A 121 4.78 -29.26 15.48
CA GLU A 121 5.06 -30.42 14.65
C GLU A 121 3.95 -31.45 14.83
N LEU A 122 3.45 -31.97 13.71
CA LEU A 122 2.46 -33.03 13.69
C LEU A 122 3.18 -34.35 13.42
N GLU A 123 3.06 -35.28 14.35
CA GLU A 123 3.54 -36.63 14.20
C GLU A 123 2.33 -37.56 14.03
N GLU A 124 2.30 -38.34 12.96
CA GLU A 124 1.29 -39.36 12.74
C GLU A 124 1.78 -40.66 13.36
N ASP A 125 1.08 -41.16 14.38
CA ASP A 125 1.34 -42.48 14.98
C ASP A 125 0.32 -43.49 14.41
N PHE A 126 0.78 -44.30 13.51
CA PHE A 126 0.01 -45.43 12.94
C PHE A 126 0.27 -46.68 13.81
N SER A 127 -0.35 -46.79 14.97
CA SER A 127 -0.34 -48.00 15.81
C SER A 127 -1.45 -48.97 15.42
#